data_6c60d6daa2a4d612351ed057c7567da0
#
_entry.id   6c60d6daa2a4d612351ed057c7567da0
#
_cell.length_a   1.000
_cell.length_b   1.000
_cell.length_c   1.000
_cell.angle_alpha   90.00
_cell.angle_beta   90.00
_cell.angle_gamma   90.00
#
_symmetry.space_group_name_H-M   'P 1'
#
loop_
_entity.id
_entity.type
_entity.pdbx_description
1 polymer ?
#
loop_
_entity_poly.entity_id
_entity_poly.type
_entity_poly.pdbx_seq_one_letter_code
_entity_poly.pdbx_strand_id
1 'polypeptide(L)'
;MKVTELFFHGVNEIKNRLPIGAVEKSCRQSIDGKSGKSQLSSCISRYNCRIIPIASVVIILCTFLSIFFEGAVTSGGGAEIAGEVLLLFTAVCAIGFGFYFSGKYPAYYPYVFWALFLLSYCIKVTGCAQGASGFAQTAITIAVFAAVPLFSPAASAFFMGVIPLWYTVICVINNISVYYSVTAWGIAALGFISSCSAYSLYSARMLNSKRIKEDKQRMKLSAVMDSRTDLYNRAYGIEKATGLLNEGKDIALLLVDIDGFAQYNRLYGNERSDEVLDRVSNCVKIISKPHTDIICRYESDTVLVCLPAKSDKEAIVLSEEIRSAIKDMKIPFPEAERYRCITVTVSAARGTQGDNFDSVYDKAMRSQNAAKSIGGNCIAFKEHTFRPEGEK
;
A
#
# COMPACT_ATOMS: atom_id res chain seq x y z
N MET A 1 15.32 -45.13 -15.36
CA MET A 1 14.78 -43.89 -14.73
C MET A 1 14.30 -44.23 -13.35
N LYS A 2 14.94 -43.68 -12.29
CA LYS A 2 14.64 -44.06 -10.91
C LYS A 2 13.25 -43.49 -10.52
N VAL A 3 12.49 -44.26 -9.77
CA VAL A 3 11.12 -43.89 -9.27
C VAL A 3 11.11 -42.50 -8.62
N THR A 4 12.21 -42.09 -8.01
CA THR A 4 12.45 -40.75 -7.46
C THR A 4 12.44 -39.64 -8.51
N GLU A 5 12.98 -39.85 -9.72
CA GLU A 5 12.96 -38.84 -10.80
C GLU A 5 11.58 -38.67 -11.40
N LEU A 6 10.79 -39.76 -11.52
CA LEU A 6 9.40 -39.71 -11.97
C LEU A 6 8.51 -38.96 -10.94
N PHE A 7 8.73 -39.19 -9.64
CA PHE A 7 8.02 -38.51 -8.58
C PHE A 7 8.32 -37.00 -8.58
N PHE A 8 9.62 -36.61 -8.67
CA PHE A 8 10.00 -35.20 -8.74
C PHE A 8 9.55 -34.53 -10.04
N HIS A 9 9.54 -35.22 -11.16
CA HIS A 9 9.00 -34.72 -12.42
C HIS A 9 7.49 -34.49 -12.34
N GLY A 10 6.75 -35.47 -11.81
CA GLY A 10 5.29 -35.34 -11.58
C GLY A 10 4.92 -34.22 -10.62
N VAL A 11 5.67 -34.06 -9.51
CA VAL A 11 5.48 -32.97 -8.56
C VAL A 11 5.76 -31.61 -9.18
N ASN A 12 6.79 -31.48 -10.03
CA ASN A 12 7.07 -30.24 -10.74
C ASN A 12 6.04 -29.92 -11.82
N GLU A 13 5.50 -30.93 -12.49
CA GLU A 13 4.45 -30.75 -13.51
C GLU A 13 3.12 -30.33 -12.87
N ILE A 14 2.77 -30.92 -11.73
CA ILE A 14 1.62 -30.50 -10.92
C ILE A 14 1.81 -29.09 -10.37
N LYS A 15 3.01 -28.75 -9.90
CA LYS A 15 3.35 -27.41 -9.43
C LYS A 15 3.23 -26.34 -10.53
N ASN A 16 3.50 -26.68 -11.79
CA ASN A 16 3.38 -25.78 -12.94
C ASN A 16 1.95 -25.65 -13.49
N ARG A 17 1.11 -26.69 -13.32
CA ARG A 17 -0.29 -26.70 -13.78
C ARG A 17 -1.29 -26.11 -12.76
N LEU A 18 -0.96 -26.14 -11.47
CA LEU A 18 -1.79 -25.49 -10.46
C LEU A 18 -1.54 -23.96 -10.48
N PRO A 19 -2.59 -23.14 -10.37
CA PRO A 19 -2.46 -21.67 -10.32
C PRO A 19 -1.60 -21.17 -9.16
N ILE A 20 -1.24 -22.05 -8.23
CA ILE A 20 -0.31 -21.83 -7.11
C ILE A 20 1.06 -21.37 -7.62
N GLY A 21 1.61 -21.95 -8.69
CA GLY A 21 2.90 -21.57 -9.25
C GLY A 21 2.91 -20.18 -9.91
N ALA A 22 1.82 -19.81 -10.57
CA ALA A 22 1.67 -18.49 -11.18
C ALA A 22 1.49 -17.40 -10.11
N VAL A 23 0.71 -17.70 -9.04
CA VAL A 23 0.54 -16.79 -7.89
C VAL A 23 1.85 -16.66 -7.11
N GLU A 24 2.59 -17.75 -6.89
CA GLU A 24 3.90 -17.71 -6.22
C GLU A 24 4.93 -16.92 -7.03
N LYS A 25 4.96 -17.07 -8.36
CA LYS A 25 5.85 -16.31 -9.25
C LYS A 25 5.49 -14.82 -9.30
N SER A 26 4.20 -14.48 -9.36
CA SER A 26 3.71 -13.10 -9.25
C SER A 26 3.96 -12.51 -7.88
N CYS A 27 3.80 -13.30 -6.80
CA CYS A 27 4.14 -12.88 -5.44
C CYS A 27 5.64 -12.68 -5.26
N ARG A 28 6.51 -13.55 -5.83
CA ARG A 28 7.98 -13.39 -5.76
C ARG A 28 8.42 -12.11 -6.48
N GLN A 29 7.92 -11.81 -7.68
CA GLN A 29 8.26 -10.59 -8.41
C GLN A 29 7.79 -9.31 -7.71
N SER A 30 6.68 -9.37 -6.94
CA SER A 30 6.16 -8.21 -6.19
C SER A 30 6.79 -8.05 -4.79
N ILE A 31 7.49 -9.06 -4.28
CA ILE A 31 8.07 -9.12 -2.91
C ILE A 31 9.62 -9.09 -2.98
N ASP A 32 10.21 -8.72 -4.08
CA ASP A 32 11.68 -8.75 -4.27
C ASP A 32 12.48 -7.80 -3.35
N GLY A 33 11.81 -7.12 -2.40
CA GLY A 33 12.46 -6.43 -1.29
C GLY A 33 12.29 -7.18 0.04
N LYS A 34 13.34 -7.21 0.88
CA LYS A 34 13.29 -7.69 2.29
C LYS A 34 12.07 -7.12 3.05
N SER A 35 11.63 -5.92 2.70
CA SER A 35 10.47 -5.23 3.27
C SER A 35 9.12 -5.91 2.96
N GLY A 36 8.91 -6.45 1.76
CA GLY A 36 7.63 -7.07 1.38
C GLY A 36 7.37 -8.39 2.10
N LYS A 37 8.42 -9.24 2.24
CA LYS A 37 8.32 -10.51 2.97
C LYS A 37 8.04 -10.30 4.46
N SER A 38 8.69 -9.32 5.08
CA SER A 38 8.47 -9.01 6.51
C SER A 38 7.07 -8.45 6.76
N GLN A 39 6.52 -7.64 5.85
CA GLN A 39 5.16 -7.12 5.94
C GLN A 39 4.11 -8.24 5.81
N LEU A 40 4.25 -9.14 4.82
CA LEU A 40 3.35 -10.29 4.67
C LEU A 40 3.38 -11.19 5.91
N SER A 41 4.57 -11.52 6.40
CA SER A 41 4.74 -12.32 7.62
C SER A 41 4.05 -11.66 8.83
N SER A 42 4.21 -10.34 9.02
CA SER A 42 3.57 -9.61 10.12
C SER A 42 2.03 -9.56 9.99
N CYS A 43 1.50 -9.51 8.77
CA CYS A 43 0.05 -9.54 8.54
C CYS A 43 -0.54 -10.93 8.80
N ILE A 44 0.12 -11.99 8.36
CA ILE A 44 -0.28 -13.38 8.63
C ILE A 44 -0.22 -13.66 10.13
N SER A 45 0.84 -13.22 10.79
CA SER A 45 0.98 -13.36 12.23
C SER A 45 -0.15 -12.67 12.99
N ARG A 46 -0.48 -11.42 12.62
CA ARG A 46 -1.63 -10.69 13.20
C ARG A 46 -2.98 -11.37 12.94
N TYR A 47 -3.18 -11.95 11.76
CA TYR A 47 -4.37 -12.75 11.48
C TYR A 47 -4.44 -13.94 12.41
N ASN A 48 -3.38 -14.72 12.51
CA ASN A 48 -3.33 -15.90 13.39
C ASN A 48 -3.52 -15.53 14.86
N CYS A 49 -2.96 -14.43 15.33
CA CYS A 49 -3.20 -13.91 16.68
C CYS A 49 -4.68 -13.59 16.95
N ARG A 50 -5.39 -13.04 15.97
CA ARG A 50 -6.83 -12.71 16.12
C ARG A 50 -7.72 -13.92 16.12
N ILE A 51 -7.34 -14.98 15.41
CA ILE A 51 -8.18 -16.18 15.30
C ILE A 51 -8.02 -17.13 16.50
N ILE A 52 -6.89 -17.07 17.21
CA ILE A 52 -6.61 -17.95 18.35
C ILE A 52 -7.66 -17.85 19.46
N PRO A 53 -8.12 -16.68 19.92
CA PRO A 53 -9.17 -16.62 20.95
C PRO A 53 -10.49 -17.26 20.48
N ILE A 54 -10.85 -17.07 19.21
CA ILE A 54 -12.05 -17.67 18.61
C ILE A 54 -11.89 -19.20 18.55
N ALA A 55 -10.74 -19.68 18.06
CA ALA A 55 -10.43 -21.11 18.03
C ALA A 55 -10.44 -21.71 19.44
N SER A 56 -9.92 -21.01 20.43
CA SER A 56 -9.90 -21.42 21.83
C SER A 56 -11.32 -21.63 22.42
N VAL A 57 -12.24 -20.70 22.11
CA VAL A 57 -13.65 -20.86 22.54
C VAL A 57 -14.27 -22.09 21.89
N VAL A 58 -14.04 -22.34 20.61
CA VAL A 58 -14.54 -23.51 19.90
C VAL A 58 -13.94 -24.80 20.51
N ILE A 59 -12.62 -24.80 20.77
CA ILE A 59 -11.93 -25.92 21.40
C ILE A 59 -12.53 -26.22 22.77
N ILE A 60 -12.77 -25.23 23.63
CA ILE A 60 -13.38 -25.39 24.93
C ILE A 60 -14.76 -26.04 24.79
N LEU A 61 -15.61 -25.54 23.90
CA LEU A 61 -16.95 -26.09 23.67
C LEU A 61 -16.89 -27.53 23.16
N CYS A 62 -16.02 -27.85 22.21
CA CYS A 62 -15.84 -29.21 21.69
C CYS A 62 -15.31 -30.14 22.76
N THR A 63 -14.39 -29.70 23.63
CA THR A 63 -13.87 -30.53 24.73
C THR A 63 -14.93 -30.80 25.78
N PHE A 64 -15.74 -29.80 26.15
CA PHE A 64 -16.87 -30.01 27.05
C PHE A 64 -17.88 -31.01 26.46
N LEU A 65 -18.20 -30.91 25.19
CA LEU A 65 -19.08 -31.88 24.51
C LEU A 65 -18.46 -33.29 24.51
N SER A 66 -17.17 -33.43 24.24
CA SER A 66 -16.44 -34.70 24.30
C SER A 66 -16.57 -35.33 25.67
N ILE A 67 -16.22 -34.59 26.73
CA ILE A 67 -16.32 -35.06 28.11
C ILE A 67 -17.77 -35.48 28.47
N PHE A 68 -18.76 -34.70 28.05
CA PHE A 68 -20.18 -34.99 28.31
C PHE A 68 -20.63 -36.30 27.65
N PHE A 69 -20.27 -36.50 26.38
CA PHE A 69 -20.67 -37.72 25.64
C PHE A 69 -19.83 -38.95 26.03
N GLU A 70 -18.52 -38.79 26.26
CA GLU A 70 -17.61 -39.87 26.64
C GLU A 70 -17.84 -40.30 28.11
N GLY A 71 -18.10 -39.35 29.01
CA GLY A 71 -18.46 -39.66 30.41
C GLY A 71 -19.75 -40.45 30.57
N ALA A 72 -20.60 -40.45 29.54
CA ALA A 72 -21.81 -41.27 29.49
C ALA A 72 -21.57 -42.72 28.95
N VAL A 73 -20.39 -42.97 28.30
CA VAL A 73 -20.17 -44.19 27.50
C VAL A 73 -18.95 -45.01 27.94
N THR A 74 -17.89 -44.43 28.49
CA THR A 74 -16.65 -45.17 28.81
C THR A 74 -15.89 -44.60 30.02
N SER A 75 -15.23 -45.50 30.78
CA SER A 75 -14.18 -45.16 31.74
C SER A 75 -12.90 -44.82 30.96
N GLY A 76 -12.71 -43.56 30.58
CA GLY A 76 -11.52 -43.08 29.84
C GLY A 76 -10.20 -43.36 30.58
N GLY A 77 -9.16 -43.77 29.87
CA GLY A 77 -7.83 -44.01 30.44
C GLY A 77 -7.21 -42.69 30.94
N GLY A 78 -6.30 -42.76 31.93
CA GLY A 78 -5.67 -41.59 32.54
C GLY A 78 -4.97 -40.63 31.54
N ALA A 79 -4.43 -41.17 30.44
CA ALA A 79 -3.79 -40.34 29.38
C ALA A 79 -4.82 -39.53 28.57
N GLU A 80 -6.01 -40.03 28.35
CA GLU A 80 -7.09 -39.34 27.64
C GLU A 80 -7.56 -38.13 28.43
N ILE A 81 -7.85 -38.32 29.74
CA ILE A 81 -8.21 -37.23 30.65
C ILE A 81 -7.09 -36.18 30.74
N ALA A 82 -5.83 -36.62 30.83
CA ALA A 82 -4.68 -35.70 30.86
C ALA A 82 -4.57 -34.84 29.59
N GLY A 83 -4.83 -35.45 28.42
CA GLY A 83 -4.85 -34.72 27.15
C GLY A 83 -5.96 -33.67 27.08
N GLU A 84 -7.15 -33.96 27.56
CA GLU A 84 -8.27 -33.03 27.62
C GLU A 84 -8.04 -31.89 28.61
N VAL A 85 -7.52 -32.17 29.80
CA VAL A 85 -7.15 -31.15 30.78
C VAL A 85 -6.08 -30.21 30.22
N LEU A 86 -5.07 -30.75 29.54
CA LEU A 86 -4.04 -29.94 28.91
C LEU A 86 -4.61 -29.07 27.77
N LEU A 87 -5.55 -29.61 26.99
CA LEU A 87 -6.21 -28.86 25.91
C LEU A 87 -7.05 -27.71 26.47
N LEU A 88 -7.86 -27.97 27.51
CA LEU A 88 -8.62 -26.92 28.20
C LEU A 88 -7.72 -25.85 28.80
N PHE A 89 -6.66 -26.25 29.50
CA PHE A 89 -5.70 -25.35 30.08
C PHE A 89 -5.04 -24.46 29.00
N THR A 90 -4.63 -25.04 27.88
CA THR A 90 -4.03 -24.32 26.76
C THR A 90 -5.00 -23.29 26.17
N ALA A 91 -6.27 -23.69 25.99
CA ALA A 91 -7.29 -22.81 25.42
C ALA A 91 -7.65 -21.65 26.38
N VAL A 92 -7.77 -21.91 27.69
CA VAL A 92 -8.03 -20.87 28.72
C VAL A 92 -6.87 -19.92 28.82
N CYS A 93 -5.63 -20.42 28.84
CA CYS A 93 -4.43 -19.57 28.80
C CYS A 93 -4.36 -18.73 27.53
N ALA A 94 -4.74 -19.25 26.38
CA ALA A 94 -4.75 -18.52 25.12
C ALA A 94 -5.77 -17.38 25.12
N ILE A 95 -6.90 -17.51 25.79
CA ILE A 95 -7.86 -16.41 25.96
C ILE A 95 -7.33 -15.38 26.96
N GLY A 96 -6.86 -15.83 28.15
CA GLY A 96 -6.45 -14.96 29.23
C GLY A 96 -5.17 -14.15 28.90
N PHE A 97 -4.15 -14.82 28.37
CA PHE A 97 -2.85 -14.19 28.06
C PHE A 97 -2.71 -13.84 26.57
N GLY A 98 -3.65 -14.25 25.72
CA GLY A 98 -3.57 -14.09 24.28
C GLY A 98 -3.43 -12.63 23.85
N PHE A 99 -4.16 -11.71 24.48
CA PHE A 99 -4.07 -10.27 24.20
C PHE A 99 -2.68 -9.70 24.57
N TYR A 100 -2.11 -10.11 25.67
CA TYR A 100 -0.79 -9.67 26.09
C TYR A 100 0.30 -10.20 25.16
N PHE A 101 0.35 -11.51 24.94
CA PHE A 101 1.39 -12.14 24.13
C PHE A 101 1.25 -11.81 22.63
N SER A 102 0.04 -11.65 22.10
CA SER A 102 -0.19 -11.26 20.72
C SER A 102 0.29 -9.84 20.41
N GLY A 103 0.21 -8.92 21.39
CA GLY A 103 0.75 -7.57 21.27
C GLY A 103 2.29 -7.52 21.35
N LYS A 104 2.88 -8.27 22.28
CA LYS A 104 4.33 -8.22 22.54
C LYS A 104 5.15 -9.13 21.62
N TYR A 105 4.64 -10.31 21.31
CA TYR A 105 5.34 -11.34 20.51
C TYR A 105 4.48 -11.92 19.38
N PRO A 106 3.97 -11.07 18.47
CA PRO A 106 3.03 -11.53 17.44
C PRO A 106 3.61 -12.58 16.48
N ALA A 107 4.93 -12.62 16.30
CA ALA A 107 5.58 -13.55 15.40
C ALA A 107 5.64 -14.99 15.96
N TYR A 108 5.77 -15.16 17.26
CA TYR A 108 6.01 -16.46 17.90
C TYR A 108 4.76 -17.03 18.57
N TYR A 109 3.90 -16.17 19.12
CA TYR A 109 2.72 -16.58 19.87
C TYR A 109 1.83 -17.61 19.13
N PRO A 110 1.50 -17.44 17.84
CA PRO A 110 0.68 -18.42 17.14
C PRO A 110 1.33 -19.82 17.06
N TYR A 111 2.64 -19.88 16.82
CA TYR A 111 3.33 -21.17 16.73
C TYR A 111 3.40 -21.89 18.07
N VAL A 112 3.62 -21.16 19.15
CA VAL A 112 3.62 -21.74 20.50
C VAL A 112 2.25 -22.31 20.84
N PHE A 113 1.17 -21.54 20.58
CA PHE A 113 -0.20 -22.02 20.81
C PHE A 113 -0.50 -23.31 20.03
N TRP A 114 -0.20 -23.33 18.73
CA TRP A 114 -0.49 -24.51 17.91
C TRP A 114 0.41 -25.70 18.24
N ALA A 115 1.64 -25.47 18.69
CA ALA A 115 2.50 -26.55 19.19
C ALA A 115 1.96 -27.18 20.49
N LEU A 116 1.46 -26.37 21.42
CA LEU A 116 0.80 -26.87 22.65
C LEU A 116 -0.50 -27.59 22.32
N PHE A 117 -1.27 -27.13 21.37
CA PHE A 117 -2.47 -27.82 20.87
C PHE A 117 -2.12 -29.21 20.29
N LEU A 118 -1.04 -29.25 19.45
CA LEU A 118 -0.53 -30.51 18.90
C LEU A 118 -0.07 -31.46 19.99
N LEU A 119 0.62 -30.99 21.01
CA LEU A 119 1.07 -31.79 22.14
C LEU A 119 -0.12 -32.38 22.89
N SER A 120 -1.17 -31.58 23.16
CA SER A 120 -2.40 -32.04 23.80
C SER A 120 -3.09 -33.13 22.99
N TYR A 121 -3.13 -32.98 21.66
CA TYR A 121 -3.63 -34.01 20.74
C TYR A 121 -2.82 -35.31 20.85
N CYS A 122 -1.49 -35.24 20.81
CA CYS A 122 -0.63 -36.42 20.90
C CYS A 122 -0.88 -37.22 22.20
N ILE A 123 -1.02 -36.50 23.33
CA ILE A 123 -1.32 -37.15 24.63
C ILE A 123 -2.71 -37.78 24.63
N LYS A 124 -3.73 -37.06 24.14
CA LYS A 124 -5.11 -37.56 24.09
C LYS A 124 -5.22 -38.82 23.24
N VAL A 125 -4.68 -38.81 22.02
CA VAL A 125 -4.76 -39.97 21.10
C VAL A 125 -4.00 -41.19 21.62
N THR A 126 -2.96 -40.99 22.43
CA THR A 126 -2.26 -42.12 23.09
C THR A 126 -3.19 -42.86 24.09
N GLY A 127 -4.11 -42.12 24.73
CA GLY A 127 -5.10 -42.70 25.64
C GLY A 127 -6.28 -43.39 24.91
N CYS A 128 -6.67 -42.89 23.75
CA CYS A 128 -7.77 -43.44 22.93
C CYS A 128 -7.31 -44.63 22.09
N ALA A 129 -6.87 -45.73 22.69
CA ALA A 129 -6.33 -46.89 21.99
C ALA A 129 -7.35 -47.68 21.13
N GLN A 130 -8.61 -47.22 21.02
CA GLN A 130 -9.65 -47.87 20.22
C GLN A 130 -9.77 -47.25 18.85
N GLY A 131 -9.61 -48.02 17.79
CA GLY A 131 -9.40 -47.61 16.41
C GLY A 131 -10.28 -46.49 15.85
N ALA A 132 -11.60 -46.53 16.10
CA ALA A 132 -12.54 -45.57 15.55
C ALA A 132 -12.48 -44.19 16.27
N SER A 133 -12.35 -44.18 17.60
CA SER A 133 -12.31 -42.93 18.38
C SER A 133 -11.01 -42.18 18.15
N GLY A 134 -9.86 -42.85 18.14
CA GLY A 134 -8.57 -42.24 17.80
C GLY A 134 -8.53 -41.71 16.39
N PHE A 135 -9.16 -42.39 15.42
CA PHE A 135 -9.30 -41.92 14.06
C PHE A 135 -10.12 -40.60 13.97
N ALA A 136 -11.26 -40.57 14.63
CA ALA A 136 -12.13 -39.37 14.65
C ALA A 136 -11.40 -38.16 15.23
N GLN A 137 -10.67 -38.32 16.34
CA GLN A 137 -9.86 -37.28 16.94
C GLN A 137 -8.76 -36.79 15.99
N THR A 138 -8.10 -37.71 15.26
CA THR A 138 -7.07 -37.40 14.28
C THR A 138 -7.65 -36.62 13.13
N ALA A 139 -8.78 -37.04 12.56
CA ALA A 139 -9.45 -36.34 11.44
C ALA A 139 -9.90 -34.93 11.83
N ILE A 140 -10.49 -34.76 13.03
CA ILE A 140 -10.87 -33.44 13.55
C ILE A 140 -9.66 -32.53 13.71
N THR A 141 -8.56 -33.04 14.27
CA THR A 141 -7.34 -32.27 14.47
C THR A 141 -6.72 -31.80 13.13
N ILE A 142 -6.65 -32.68 12.14
CA ILE A 142 -6.20 -32.33 10.78
C ILE A 142 -7.11 -31.24 10.20
N ALA A 143 -8.42 -31.36 10.31
CA ALA A 143 -9.37 -30.37 9.82
C ALA A 143 -9.19 -29.00 10.48
N VAL A 144 -8.96 -28.96 11.79
CA VAL A 144 -8.68 -27.73 12.53
C VAL A 144 -7.38 -27.06 12.05
N PHE A 145 -6.30 -27.84 11.91
CA PHE A 145 -5.01 -27.30 11.41
C PHE A 145 -5.08 -26.85 9.93
N ALA A 146 -5.95 -27.48 9.14
CA ALA A 146 -6.15 -27.11 7.74
C ALA A 146 -6.96 -25.83 7.55
N ALA A 147 -7.98 -25.61 8.40
CA ALA A 147 -8.99 -24.58 8.19
C ALA A 147 -8.73 -23.29 8.99
N VAL A 148 -8.15 -23.41 10.18
CA VAL A 148 -8.11 -22.27 11.12
C VAL A 148 -6.86 -21.38 10.97
N PRO A 149 -5.61 -21.88 11.10
CA PRO A 149 -4.43 -21.04 10.98
C PRO A 149 -4.00 -20.84 9.52
N LEU A 150 -3.48 -19.66 9.22
CA LEU A 150 -2.77 -19.40 7.96
C LEU A 150 -1.29 -19.72 8.12
N PHE A 151 -0.93 -20.97 7.95
CA PHE A 151 0.47 -21.40 7.98
C PHE A 151 1.16 -21.19 6.64
N SER A 152 2.48 -20.91 6.70
CA SER A 152 3.30 -21.04 5.50
C SER A 152 3.29 -22.48 4.98
N PRO A 153 3.53 -22.74 3.69
CA PRO A 153 3.54 -24.10 3.16
C PRO A 153 4.46 -25.05 3.92
N ALA A 154 5.60 -24.56 4.41
CA ALA A 154 6.54 -25.36 5.21
C ALA A 154 5.96 -25.73 6.59
N ALA A 155 5.32 -24.77 7.28
CA ALA A 155 4.68 -25.06 8.57
C ALA A 155 3.45 -25.97 8.39
N SER A 156 2.68 -25.79 7.33
CA SER A 156 1.57 -26.71 7.00
C SER A 156 2.05 -28.14 6.75
N ALA A 157 3.15 -28.29 5.99
CA ALA A 157 3.75 -29.61 5.75
C ALA A 157 4.20 -30.28 7.05
N PHE A 158 4.80 -29.52 7.97
CA PHE A 158 5.22 -30.01 9.28
C PHE A 158 4.04 -30.54 10.09
N PHE A 159 3.00 -29.72 10.32
CA PHE A 159 1.86 -30.14 11.12
C PHE A 159 1.06 -31.26 10.47
N MET A 160 0.81 -31.18 9.16
CA MET A 160 0.08 -32.22 8.43
C MET A 160 0.86 -33.55 8.31
N GLY A 161 2.19 -33.52 8.45
CA GLY A 161 3.01 -34.71 8.53
C GLY A 161 3.06 -35.33 9.92
N VAL A 162 3.26 -34.51 10.96
CA VAL A 162 3.42 -35.00 12.35
C VAL A 162 2.14 -35.64 12.88
N ILE A 163 0.96 -35.08 12.60
CA ILE A 163 -0.32 -35.59 13.12
C ILE A 163 -0.60 -37.04 12.66
N PRO A 164 -0.64 -37.38 11.37
CA PRO A 164 -0.90 -38.74 10.93
C PRO A 164 0.28 -39.67 11.22
N LEU A 165 1.52 -39.17 11.28
CA LEU A 165 2.67 -40.00 11.68
C LEU A 165 2.52 -40.50 13.10
N TRP A 166 2.17 -39.61 14.05
CA TRP A 166 1.94 -40.00 15.44
C TRP A 166 0.82 -41.00 15.55
N TYR A 167 -0.29 -40.80 14.83
CA TYR A 167 -1.41 -41.77 14.82
C TYR A 167 -1.00 -43.11 14.21
N THR A 168 -0.16 -43.13 13.17
CA THR A 168 0.38 -44.34 12.59
C THR A 168 1.19 -45.14 13.62
N VAL A 169 2.01 -44.48 14.42
CA VAL A 169 2.79 -45.10 15.48
C VAL A 169 1.84 -45.76 16.52
N ILE A 170 0.79 -45.07 16.92
CA ILE A 170 -0.23 -45.61 17.87
C ILE A 170 -0.94 -46.81 17.25
N CYS A 171 -1.32 -46.77 15.97
CA CYS A 171 -1.94 -47.89 15.28
C CYS A 171 -1.03 -49.12 15.27
N VAL A 172 0.27 -48.96 15.03
CA VAL A 172 1.23 -50.07 15.03
C VAL A 172 1.41 -50.67 16.43
N ILE A 173 1.59 -49.81 17.45
CA ILE A 173 1.77 -50.29 18.84
C ILE A 173 0.55 -51.07 19.36
N ASN A 174 -0.66 -50.62 19.03
CA ASN A 174 -1.90 -51.21 19.52
C ASN A 174 -2.53 -52.21 18.56
N ASN A 175 -1.84 -52.64 17.50
CA ASN A 175 -2.34 -53.59 16.49
C ASN A 175 -3.68 -53.14 15.85
N ILE A 176 -3.86 -51.83 15.66
CA ILE A 176 -5.05 -51.27 15.04
C ILE A 176 -4.94 -51.41 13.52
N SER A 177 -6.08 -51.61 12.85
CA SER A 177 -6.10 -51.76 11.39
C SER A 177 -5.35 -50.64 10.63
N VAL A 178 -4.49 -51.02 9.71
CA VAL A 178 -3.72 -50.10 8.80
C VAL A 178 -4.65 -49.18 8.01
N TYR A 179 -5.91 -49.60 7.79
CA TYR A 179 -6.91 -48.78 7.10
C TYR A 179 -7.06 -47.38 7.70
N TYR A 180 -7.12 -47.30 9.04
CA TYR A 180 -7.27 -46.01 9.74
C TYR A 180 -6.05 -45.10 9.56
N SER A 181 -4.86 -45.67 9.55
CA SER A 181 -3.62 -44.91 9.28
C SER A 181 -3.58 -44.38 7.86
N VAL A 182 -3.88 -45.20 6.85
CA VAL A 182 -3.90 -44.80 5.45
C VAL A 182 -4.92 -43.67 5.18
N THR A 183 -6.12 -43.80 5.78
CA THR A 183 -7.16 -42.76 5.64
C THR A 183 -6.76 -41.44 6.32
N ALA A 184 -6.06 -41.48 7.47
CA ALA A 184 -5.55 -40.29 8.14
C ALA A 184 -4.52 -39.55 7.26
N TRP A 185 -3.63 -40.25 6.59
CA TRP A 185 -2.71 -39.66 5.62
C TRP A 185 -3.42 -39.04 4.41
N GLY A 186 -4.50 -39.66 3.91
CA GLY A 186 -5.34 -39.12 2.84
C GLY A 186 -6.00 -37.80 3.27
N ILE A 187 -6.58 -37.73 4.46
CA ILE A 187 -7.17 -36.50 5.02
C ILE A 187 -6.11 -35.43 5.23
N ALA A 188 -4.91 -35.80 5.72
CA ALA A 188 -3.81 -34.84 5.89
C ALA A 188 -3.33 -34.24 4.57
N ALA A 189 -3.27 -35.03 3.50
CA ALA A 189 -2.93 -34.53 2.16
C ALA A 189 -3.95 -33.51 1.65
N LEU A 190 -5.25 -33.77 1.81
CA LEU A 190 -6.31 -32.81 1.49
C LEU A 190 -6.24 -31.56 2.36
N GLY A 191 -5.97 -31.72 3.66
CA GLY A 191 -5.77 -30.63 4.60
C GLY A 191 -4.58 -29.73 4.22
N PHE A 192 -3.48 -30.34 3.79
CA PHE A 192 -2.30 -29.61 3.29
C PHE A 192 -2.62 -28.75 2.06
N ILE A 193 -3.33 -29.32 1.08
CA ILE A 193 -3.76 -28.60 -0.13
C ILE A 193 -4.67 -27.42 0.25
N SER A 194 -5.64 -27.65 1.15
CA SER A 194 -6.55 -26.61 1.64
C SER A 194 -5.79 -25.47 2.33
N SER A 195 -4.88 -25.78 3.25
CA SER A 195 -4.07 -24.79 3.97
C SER A 195 -3.17 -23.99 3.02
N CYS A 196 -2.51 -24.64 2.06
CA CYS A 196 -1.71 -23.96 1.04
C CYS A 196 -2.54 -23.03 0.14
N SER A 197 -3.76 -23.47 -0.21
CA SER A 197 -4.70 -22.66 -1.00
C SER A 197 -5.18 -21.45 -0.22
N ALA A 198 -5.54 -21.61 1.04
CA ALA A 198 -5.94 -20.51 1.93
C ALA A 198 -4.81 -19.48 2.10
N TYR A 199 -3.57 -19.94 2.33
CA TYR A 199 -2.40 -19.09 2.42
C TYR A 199 -2.16 -18.30 1.13
N SER A 200 -2.23 -18.95 -0.05
CA SER A 200 -2.01 -18.31 -1.34
C SER A 200 -3.10 -17.28 -1.66
N LEU A 201 -4.37 -17.59 -1.38
CA LEU A 201 -5.49 -16.66 -1.56
C LEU A 201 -5.38 -15.44 -0.64
N TYR A 202 -5.01 -15.64 0.63
CA TYR A 202 -4.83 -14.54 1.56
C TYR A 202 -3.68 -13.63 1.15
N SER A 203 -2.54 -14.20 0.76
CA SER A 203 -1.38 -13.44 0.28
C SER A 203 -1.69 -12.66 -1.00
N ALA A 204 -2.41 -13.27 -1.94
CA ALA A 204 -2.86 -12.58 -3.16
C ALA A 204 -3.82 -11.42 -2.87
N ARG A 205 -4.78 -11.59 -1.96
CA ARG A 205 -5.71 -10.52 -1.53
C ARG A 205 -4.95 -9.35 -0.88
N MET A 206 -3.97 -9.63 -0.05
CA MET A 206 -3.13 -8.61 0.59
C MET A 206 -2.34 -7.79 -0.42
N LEU A 207 -1.73 -8.47 -1.41
CA LEU A 207 -0.97 -7.80 -2.48
C LEU A 207 -1.88 -6.94 -3.37
N ASN A 208 -3.04 -7.47 -3.76
CA ASN A 208 -4.00 -6.73 -4.57
C ASN A 208 -4.54 -5.50 -3.82
N SER A 209 -4.85 -5.62 -2.55
CA SER A 209 -5.33 -4.49 -1.75
C SER A 209 -4.28 -3.38 -1.61
N LYS A 210 -3.00 -3.73 -1.55
CA LYS A 210 -1.89 -2.77 -1.54
C LYS A 210 -1.77 -2.07 -2.90
N ARG A 211 -1.77 -2.83 -4.00
CA ARG A 211 -1.77 -2.27 -5.38
C ARG A 211 -2.91 -1.30 -5.59
N ILE A 212 -4.13 -1.69 -5.24
CA ILE A 212 -5.32 -0.81 -5.37
C ILE A 212 -5.14 0.50 -4.59
N LYS A 213 -4.55 0.45 -3.39
CA LYS A 213 -4.26 1.67 -2.61
C LYS A 213 -3.23 2.56 -3.28
N GLU A 214 -2.13 1.97 -3.77
CA GLU A 214 -1.07 2.69 -4.49
C GLU A 214 -1.60 3.29 -5.79
N ASP A 215 -2.37 2.54 -6.57
CA ASP A 215 -2.99 3.02 -7.81
C ASP A 215 -4.00 4.15 -7.53
N LYS A 216 -4.83 4.01 -6.48
CA LYS A 216 -5.75 5.07 -6.05
C LYS A 216 -4.99 6.33 -5.60
N GLN A 217 -3.86 6.18 -4.95
CA GLN A 217 -3.02 7.31 -4.55
C GLN A 217 -2.36 7.97 -5.77
N ARG A 218 -1.83 7.19 -6.71
CA ARG A 218 -1.30 7.69 -7.99
C ARG A 218 -2.36 8.41 -8.80
N MET A 219 -3.57 7.84 -8.93
CA MET A 219 -4.70 8.50 -9.61
C MET A 219 -5.08 9.83 -8.95
N LYS A 220 -5.09 9.89 -7.61
CA LYS A 220 -5.33 11.15 -6.90
C LYS A 220 -4.24 12.18 -7.17
N LEU A 221 -2.98 11.78 -7.17
CA LEU A 221 -1.86 12.67 -7.48
C LEU A 221 -1.92 13.15 -8.93
N SER A 222 -2.14 12.25 -9.90
CA SER A 222 -2.28 12.63 -11.32
C SER A 222 -3.52 13.47 -11.61
N ALA A 223 -4.55 13.39 -10.77
CA ALA A 223 -5.73 14.25 -10.88
C ALA A 223 -5.48 15.69 -10.40
N VAL A 224 -4.44 15.95 -9.63
CA VAL A 224 -4.15 17.27 -9.06
C VAL A 224 -2.78 17.85 -9.48
N MET A 225 -1.84 17.02 -9.91
CA MET A 225 -0.50 17.45 -10.32
C MET A 225 -0.37 17.49 -11.84
N ASP A 226 0.46 18.39 -12.35
CA ASP A 226 0.90 18.39 -13.74
C ASP A 226 1.93 17.29 -13.97
N SER A 227 1.89 16.63 -15.13
CA SER A 227 2.72 15.45 -15.42
C SER A 227 4.19 15.77 -15.76
N ARG A 228 4.52 17.03 -16.05
CA ARG A 228 5.85 17.47 -16.47
C ARG A 228 6.56 18.35 -15.44
N THR A 229 5.79 19.13 -14.70
CA THR A 229 6.28 20.00 -13.66
C THR A 229 5.83 19.49 -12.31
N ASP A 230 6.57 19.70 -11.26
CA ASP A 230 6.15 19.33 -9.91
C ASP A 230 5.22 20.41 -9.30
N LEU A 231 4.29 20.92 -10.14
CA LEU A 231 3.25 21.88 -9.79
C LEU A 231 1.88 21.23 -9.81
N TYR A 232 0.90 21.90 -9.24
CA TYR A 232 -0.49 21.50 -9.46
C TYR A 232 -0.89 21.70 -10.94
N ASN A 233 -1.89 20.93 -11.39
CA ASN A 233 -2.48 21.13 -12.71
C ASN A 233 -3.47 22.31 -12.69
N ARG A 234 -3.87 22.78 -13.88
CA ARG A 234 -4.81 23.89 -14.09
C ARG A 234 -6.12 23.71 -13.31
N ALA A 235 -6.72 22.51 -13.40
CA ALA A 235 -8.02 22.27 -12.78
C ALA A 235 -7.99 22.45 -11.25
N TYR A 236 -6.95 21.90 -10.62
CA TYR A 236 -6.77 22.05 -9.18
C TYR A 236 -6.43 23.49 -8.76
N GLY A 237 -5.61 24.19 -9.55
CA GLY A 237 -5.31 25.60 -9.28
C GLY A 237 -6.56 26.49 -9.32
N ILE A 238 -7.41 26.33 -10.35
CA ILE A 238 -8.68 27.04 -10.48
C ILE A 238 -9.63 26.71 -9.30
N GLU A 239 -9.77 25.41 -8.98
CA GLU A 239 -10.62 24.95 -7.85
C GLU A 239 -10.21 25.64 -6.54
N LYS A 240 -8.92 25.68 -6.24
CA LYS A 240 -8.40 26.28 -5.00
C LYS A 240 -8.54 27.80 -4.98
N ALA A 241 -8.23 28.48 -6.08
CA ALA A 241 -8.40 29.93 -6.17
C ALA A 241 -9.89 30.34 -6.04
N THR A 242 -10.78 29.63 -6.73
CA THR A 242 -12.23 29.81 -6.60
C THR A 242 -12.73 29.56 -5.17
N GLY A 243 -12.18 28.53 -4.50
CA GLY A 243 -12.50 28.26 -3.11
C GLY A 243 -12.19 29.44 -2.19
N LEU A 244 -11.03 30.08 -2.35
CA LEU A 244 -10.65 31.26 -1.56
C LEU A 244 -11.59 32.44 -1.80
N LEU A 245 -11.96 32.71 -3.06
CA LEU A 245 -12.93 33.76 -3.39
C LEU A 245 -14.31 33.50 -2.78
N ASN A 246 -14.78 32.25 -2.84
CA ASN A 246 -16.06 31.86 -2.27
C ASN A 246 -16.07 31.96 -0.72
N GLU A 247 -14.90 31.82 -0.09
CA GLU A 247 -14.73 32.07 1.35
C GLU A 247 -14.67 33.57 1.69
N GLY A 248 -14.81 34.44 0.70
CA GLY A 248 -14.72 35.91 0.87
C GLY A 248 -13.31 36.41 1.14
N LYS A 249 -12.28 35.63 0.79
CA LYS A 249 -10.88 36.05 0.93
C LYS A 249 -10.43 36.86 -0.29
N ASP A 250 -9.74 37.94 -0.03
CA ASP A 250 -9.02 38.67 -1.08
C ASP A 250 -7.83 37.84 -1.55
N ILE A 251 -7.66 37.75 -2.86
CA ILE A 251 -6.55 37.03 -3.50
C ILE A 251 -5.78 37.93 -4.44
N ALA A 252 -4.51 37.60 -4.69
CA ALA A 252 -3.78 38.04 -5.86
C ALA A 252 -3.49 36.85 -6.76
N LEU A 253 -3.79 37.00 -8.04
CA LEU A 253 -3.53 36.04 -9.08
C LEU A 253 -2.36 36.53 -9.90
N LEU A 254 -1.25 35.78 -9.93
CA LEU A 254 -0.08 36.07 -10.75
C LEU A 254 -0.01 35.09 -11.91
N LEU A 255 0.23 35.58 -13.13
CA LEU A 255 0.52 34.78 -14.30
C LEU A 255 2.01 35.00 -14.68
N VAL A 256 2.79 33.93 -14.56
CA VAL A 256 4.21 33.93 -14.91
C VAL A 256 4.35 33.21 -16.24
N ASP A 257 4.72 33.93 -17.27
CA ASP A 257 4.79 33.44 -18.65
C ASP A 257 6.21 33.59 -19.21
N ILE A 258 6.73 32.54 -19.83
CA ILE A 258 8.09 32.49 -20.36
C ILE A 258 8.15 33.28 -21.68
N ASP A 259 8.99 34.33 -21.73
CA ASP A 259 9.15 35.17 -22.92
C ASP A 259 9.81 34.39 -24.06
N GLY A 260 9.14 34.36 -25.22
CA GLY A 260 9.64 33.71 -26.41
C GLY A 260 9.68 32.18 -26.38
N PHE A 261 8.96 31.52 -25.46
CA PHE A 261 9.03 30.07 -25.29
C PHE A 261 8.69 29.28 -26.55
N ALA A 262 7.71 29.71 -27.33
CA ALA A 262 7.37 29.07 -28.61
C ALA A 262 8.53 29.16 -29.64
N GLN A 263 9.30 30.28 -29.66
CA GLN A 263 10.48 30.42 -30.48
C GLN A 263 11.62 29.52 -29.96
N TYR A 264 11.85 29.50 -28.65
CA TYR A 264 12.83 28.61 -28.02
C TYR A 264 12.56 27.14 -28.36
N ASN A 265 11.30 26.71 -28.24
CA ASN A 265 10.90 25.34 -28.55
C ASN A 265 11.14 24.98 -30.03
N ARG A 266 10.89 25.89 -30.96
CA ARG A 266 11.16 25.66 -32.39
C ARG A 266 12.65 25.51 -32.69
N LEU A 267 13.50 26.26 -32.00
CA LEU A 267 14.95 26.29 -32.25
C LEU A 267 15.67 25.14 -31.55
N TYR A 268 15.31 24.82 -30.33
CA TYR A 268 16.05 23.87 -29.47
C TYR A 268 15.36 22.56 -29.24
N GLY A 269 14.09 22.43 -29.68
CA GLY A 269 13.29 21.22 -29.55
C GLY A 269 12.65 21.03 -28.18
N ASN A 270 11.76 20.02 -28.09
CA ASN A 270 10.93 19.77 -26.92
C ASN A 270 11.74 19.43 -25.65
N GLU A 271 12.81 18.65 -25.79
CA GLU A 271 13.60 18.18 -24.64
C GLU A 271 14.24 19.35 -23.86
N ARG A 272 14.92 20.28 -24.60
CA ARG A 272 15.50 21.47 -23.98
C ARG A 272 14.44 22.44 -23.45
N SER A 273 13.31 22.54 -24.12
CA SER A 273 12.21 23.38 -23.68
C SER A 273 11.56 22.86 -22.41
N ASP A 274 11.42 21.52 -22.28
CA ASP A 274 10.94 20.88 -21.06
C ASP A 274 11.90 21.12 -19.89
N GLU A 275 13.23 21.09 -20.11
CA GLU A 275 14.24 21.45 -19.09
C GLU A 275 14.10 22.92 -18.63
N VAL A 276 13.89 23.84 -19.56
CA VAL A 276 13.67 25.25 -19.23
C VAL A 276 12.40 25.43 -18.42
N LEU A 277 11.31 24.81 -18.86
CA LEU A 277 10.03 24.83 -18.17
C LEU A 277 10.15 24.30 -16.74
N ASP A 278 10.84 23.18 -16.55
CA ASP A 278 11.05 22.58 -15.23
C ASP A 278 11.86 23.50 -14.32
N ARG A 279 12.95 24.07 -14.82
CA ARG A 279 13.78 25.02 -14.06
C ARG A 279 13.02 26.28 -13.67
N VAL A 280 12.26 26.87 -14.59
CA VAL A 280 11.42 28.06 -14.33
C VAL A 280 10.33 27.72 -13.33
N SER A 281 9.61 26.63 -13.53
CA SER A 281 8.54 26.18 -12.63
C SER A 281 9.03 25.93 -11.21
N ASN A 282 10.21 25.31 -11.08
CA ASN A 282 10.83 25.08 -9.78
C ASN A 282 11.27 26.38 -9.10
N CYS A 283 11.81 27.32 -9.85
CA CYS A 283 12.16 28.65 -9.35
C CYS A 283 10.91 29.38 -8.81
N VAL A 284 9.82 29.42 -9.60
CA VAL A 284 8.54 30.00 -9.18
C VAL A 284 8.02 29.33 -7.92
N LYS A 285 8.08 27.99 -7.86
CA LYS A 285 7.66 27.20 -6.71
C LYS A 285 8.44 27.59 -5.44
N ILE A 286 9.76 27.63 -5.51
CA ILE A 286 10.61 27.95 -4.36
C ILE A 286 10.32 29.36 -3.83
N ILE A 287 10.20 30.35 -4.70
CA ILE A 287 9.98 31.74 -4.31
C ILE A 287 8.55 31.94 -3.77
N SER A 288 7.57 31.30 -4.39
CA SER A 288 6.16 31.49 -4.01
C SER A 288 5.73 30.68 -2.79
N LYS A 289 6.42 29.57 -2.48
CA LYS A 289 6.07 28.64 -1.39
C LYS A 289 5.90 29.27 -0.01
N PRO A 290 6.72 30.27 0.40
CA PRO A 290 6.51 30.97 1.67
C PRO A 290 5.20 31.76 1.75
N HIS A 291 4.62 32.11 0.61
CA HIS A 291 3.42 32.96 0.49
C HIS A 291 2.17 32.16 0.21
N THR A 292 2.27 31.06 -0.53
CA THR A 292 1.12 30.23 -0.94
C THR A 292 1.54 28.82 -1.33
N ASP A 293 0.58 27.89 -1.19
CA ASP A 293 0.66 26.54 -1.73
C ASP A 293 -0.03 26.38 -3.09
N ILE A 294 -0.75 27.42 -3.57
CA ILE A 294 -1.52 27.36 -4.81
C ILE A 294 -0.66 27.85 -5.96
N ILE A 295 0.14 26.94 -6.51
CA ILE A 295 1.04 27.17 -7.64
C ILE A 295 0.73 26.08 -8.66
N CYS A 296 0.27 26.44 -9.84
CA CYS A 296 -0.12 25.47 -10.86
C CYS A 296 0.41 25.82 -12.25
N ARG A 297 0.62 24.78 -13.06
CA ARG A 297 0.81 24.98 -14.50
C ARG A 297 -0.54 25.23 -15.12
N TYR A 298 -0.73 26.44 -15.63
CA TYR A 298 -2.00 26.88 -16.18
C TYR A 298 -2.14 26.62 -17.68
N GLU A 299 -1.10 26.94 -18.43
CA GLU A 299 -0.96 26.66 -19.86
C GLU A 299 0.41 26.01 -20.16
N SER A 300 0.78 25.90 -21.43
CA SER A 300 2.02 25.24 -21.85
C SER A 300 3.27 25.83 -21.19
N ASP A 301 3.33 27.15 -21.11
CA ASP A 301 4.47 27.96 -20.67
C ASP A 301 4.09 28.97 -19.57
N THR A 302 2.85 28.91 -19.08
CA THR A 302 2.34 29.83 -18.06
C THR A 302 2.16 29.11 -16.73
N VAL A 303 2.80 29.64 -15.69
CA VAL A 303 2.59 29.24 -14.29
C VAL A 303 1.68 30.27 -13.61
N LEU A 304 0.65 29.78 -12.98
CA LEU A 304 -0.28 30.58 -12.17
C LEU A 304 0.06 30.42 -10.70
N VAL A 305 0.21 31.55 -10.01
CA VAL A 305 0.36 31.61 -8.55
C VAL A 305 -0.83 32.35 -7.97
N CYS A 306 -1.56 31.71 -7.04
CA CYS A 306 -2.66 32.35 -6.34
C CYS A 306 -2.32 32.47 -4.87
N LEU A 307 -2.23 33.68 -4.35
CA LEU A 307 -1.94 33.93 -2.94
C LEU A 307 -3.06 34.71 -2.28
N PRO A 308 -3.36 34.45 -1.00
CA PRO A 308 -4.17 35.37 -0.19
C PRO A 308 -3.40 36.67 -0.03
N ALA A 309 -3.91 37.79 -0.55
CA ALA A 309 -3.20 39.05 -0.53
C ALA A 309 -4.09 40.18 0.00
N LYS A 310 -3.62 40.83 1.05
CA LYS A 310 -4.31 41.97 1.65
C LYS A 310 -4.01 43.29 0.93
N SER A 311 -2.94 43.33 0.13
CA SER A 311 -2.52 44.53 -0.58
C SER A 311 -1.96 44.23 -1.98
N ASP A 312 -2.06 45.20 -2.89
CA ASP A 312 -1.47 45.15 -4.23
C ASP A 312 0.05 45.04 -4.13
N LYS A 313 0.65 45.62 -3.09
CA LYS A 313 2.12 45.63 -2.88
C LYS A 313 2.70 44.23 -2.74
N GLU A 314 2.01 43.32 -2.03
CA GLU A 314 2.46 41.95 -1.86
C GLU A 314 2.58 41.24 -3.22
N ALA A 315 1.59 41.41 -4.10
CA ALA A 315 1.60 40.82 -5.43
C ALA A 315 2.72 41.37 -6.31
N ILE A 316 2.95 42.71 -6.25
CA ILE A 316 3.98 43.39 -7.02
C ILE A 316 5.39 42.94 -6.58
N VAL A 317 5.63 42.87 -5.26
CA VAL A 317 6.93 42.44 -4.72
C VAL A 317 7.22 40.99 -5.12
N LEU A 318 6.28 40.07 -4.94
CA LEU A 318 6.48 38.69 -5.34
C LEU A 318 6.67 38.53 -6.86
N SER A 319 5.95 39.32 -7.67
CA SER A 319 6.11 39.31 -9.12
C SER A 319 7.53 39.72 -9.53
N GLU A 320 8.10 40.73 -8.89
CA GLU A 320 9.47 41.19 -9.17
C GLU A 320 10.53 40.21 -8.69
N GLU A 321 10.34 39.62 -7.52
CA GLU A 321 11.23 38.56 -7.02
C GLU A 321 11.29 37.37 -7.99
N ILE A 322 10.14 36.90 -8.51
CA ILE A 322 10.07 35.83 -9.50
C ILE A 322 10.77 36.22 -10.79
N ARG A 323 10.45 37.41 -11.34
CA ARG A 323 11.02 37.92 -12.60
C ARG A 323 12.55 38.02 -12.51
N SER A 324 13.04 38.66 -11.46
CA SER A 324 14.47 38.86 -11.24
C SER A 324 15.22 37.55 -11.08
N ALA A 325 14.72 36.66 -10.26
CA ALA A 325 15.35 35.35 -10.01
C ALA A 325 15.47 34.52 -11.29
N ILE A 326 14.43 34.49 -12.13
CA ILE A 326 14.49 33.75 -13.40
C ILE A 326 15.50 34.37 -14.35
N LYS A 327 15.54 35.68 -14.46
CA LYS A 327 16.56 36.39 -15.26
C LYS A 327 17.97 36.10 -14.77
N ASP A 328 18.18 36.09 -13.46
CA ASP A 328 19.46 35.81 -12.81
C ASP A 328 19.96 34.37 -12.99
N MET A 329 19.06 33.43 -13.35
CA MET A 329 19.44 32.06 -13.74
C MET A 329 20.25 32.02 -15.04
N LYS A 330 20.23 33.11 -15.87
CA LYS A 330 20.96 33.27 -17.12
C LYS A 330 20.87 32.05 -18.04
N ILE A 331 19.68 31.46 -18.18
CA ILE A 331 19.46 30.34 -19.07
C ILE A 331 19.70 30.84 -20.52
N PRO A 332 20.63 30.24 -21.27
CA PRO A 332 21.01 30.79 -22.57
C PRO A 332 19.87 30.78 -23.58
N PHE A 333 19.62 31.91 -24.22
CA PHE A 333 18.72 32.08 -25.36
C PHE A 333 19.31 33.17 -26.29
N PRO A 334 20.38 32.85 -27.06
CA PRO A 334 21.11 33.79 -27.88
C PRO A 334 20.26 34.53 -28.92
N GLU A 335 19.20 33.91 -29.40
CA GLU A 335 18.26 34.43 -30.39
C GLU A 335 17.20 35.35 -29.79
N ALA A 336 17.14 35.45 -28.45
CA ALA A 336 16.29 36.47 -27.83
C ALA A 336 16.84 37.88 -28.13
N GLU A 337 16.00 38.69 -28.74
CA GLU A 337 16.42 39.99 -29.30
C GLU A 337 17.08 40.92 -28.29
N ARG A 338 16.69 40.86 -27.01
CA ARG A 338 17.08 41.86 -26.02
C ARG A 338 18.03 41.34 -24.94
N TYR A 339 17.74 40.19 -24.34
CA TYR A 339 18.44 39.75 -23.12
C TYR A 339 19.37 38.56 -23.31
N ARG A 340 19.35 37.89 -24.47
CA ARG A 340 20.13 36.68 -24.80
C ARG A 340 20.02 35.54 -23.78
N CYS A 341 19.01 35.60 -22.93
CA CYS A 341 18.66 34.57 -21.96
C CYS A 341 17.14 34.49 -21.81
N ILE A 342 16.67 33.40 -21.23
CA ILE A 342 15.25 33.22 -20.86
C ILE A 342 14.87 34.27 -19.82
N THR A 343 13.76 34.94 -20.06
CA THR A 343 13.10 35.88 -19.16
C THR A 343 11.63 35.52 -19.01
N VAL A 344 10.96 36.12 -18.07
CA VAL A 344 9.51 35.97 -17.87
C VAL A 344 8.85 37.32 -17.75
N THR A 345 7.63 37.37 -18.24
CA THR A 345 6.71 38.47 -17.97
C THR A 345 5.71 37.99 -16.89
N VAL A 346 5.61 38.77 -15.82
CA VAL A 346 4.72 38.45 -14.72
C VAL A 346 3.60 39.47 -14.64
N SER A 347 2.38 39.05 -14.88
CA SER A 347 1.22 39.90 -14.65
C SER A 347 0.50 39.50 -13.37
N ALA A 348 -0.12 40.48 -12.70
CA ALA A 348 -0.89 40.23 -11.50
C ALA A 348 -2.22 40.99 -11.53
N ALA A 349 -3.23 40.36 -10.93
CA ALA A 349 -4.52 40.97 -10.69
C ALA A 349 -5.03 40.65 -9.31
N ARG A 350 -5.75 41.56 -8.69
CA ARG A 350 -6.40 41.34 -7.41
C ARG A 350 -7.86 40.94 -7.62
N GLY A 351 -8.27 39.91 -6.91
CA GLY A 351 -9.65 39.48 -6.74
C GLY A 351 -10.12 39.81 -5.33
N THR A 352 -11.31 40.38 -5.23
CA THR A 352 -11.95 40.76 -3.97
C THR A 352 -13.30 40.06 -3.83
N GLN A 353 -13.96 40.23 -2.70
CA GLN A 353 -15.26 39.66 -2.47
C GLN A 353 -16.27 40.07 -3.58
N GLY A 354 -16.91 39.07 -4.19
CA GLY A 354 -17.82 39.25 -5.32
C GLY A 354 -17.19 39.04 -6.71
N ASP A 355 -15.87 39.02 -6.80
CA ASP A 355 -15.19 38.58 -8.03
C ASP A 355 -15.29 37.06 -8.19
N ASN A 356 -15.35 36.58 -9.44
CA ASN A 356 -15.13 35.16 -9.77
C ASN A 356 -13.73 34.99 -10.35
N PHE A 357 -13.26 33.73 -10.42
CA PHE A 357 -11.93 33.40 -10.93
C PHE A 357 -11.70 33.96 -12.33
N ASP A 358 -12.66 33.80 -13.25
CA ASP A 358 -12.53 34.23 -14.65
C ASP A 358 -12.34 35.73 -14.76
N SER A 359 -13.09 36.52 -13.96
CA SER A 359 -12.95 37.99 -13.97
C SER A 359 -11.56 38.44 -13.51
N VAL A 360 -11.00 37.77 -12.50
CA VAL A 360 -9.63 38.08 -12.00
C VAL A 360 -8.58 37.63 -13.02
N TYR A 361 -8.77 36.48 -13.61
CA TYR A 361 -7.89 35.94 -14.66
C TYR A 361 -7.86 36.88 -15.87
N ASP A 362 -9.02 37.33 -16.35
CA ASP A 362 -9.13 38.27 -17.49
C ASP A 362 -8.44 39.60 -17.21
N LYS A 363 -8.51 40.11 -15.97
CA LYS A 363 -7.75 41.31 -15.56
C LYS A 363 -6.24 41.06 -15.65
N ALA A 364 -5.75 39.89 -15.18
CA ALA A 364 -4.35 39.52 -15.25
C ALA A 364 -3.88 39.35 -16.71
N MET A 365 -4.68 38.66 -17.54
CA MET A 365 -4.36 38.44 -18.97
C MET A 365 -4.31 39.72 -19.79
N ARG A 366 -5.18 40.70 -19.54
CA ARG A 366 -5.08 42.01 -20.19
C ARG A 366 -3.77 42.71 -19.88
N SER A 367 -3.38 42.70 -18.59
CA SER A 367 -2.08 43.21 -18.18
C SER A 367 -0.91 42.46 -18.79
N GLN A 368 -1.01 41.13 -18.91
CA GLN A 368 0.00 40.26 -19.54
C GLN A 368 0.21 40.61 -21.02
N ASN A 369 -0.87 40.74 -21.78
CA ASN A 369 -0.81 41.06 -23.20
C ASN A 369 -0.19 42.46 -23.46
N ALA A 370 -0.55 43.45 -22.65
CA ALA A 370 0.05 44.77 -22.71
C ALA A 370 1.55 44.73 -22.39
N ALA A 371 1.98 43.98 -21.41
CA ALA A 371 3.38 43.82 -21.05
C ALA A 371 4.21 43.12 -22.15
N LYS A 372 3.65 42.06 -22.76
CA LYS A 372 4.32 41.37 -23.88
C LYS A 372 4.48 42.25 -25.13
N SER A 373 3.51 43.10 -25.46
CA SER A 373 3.56 43.99 -26.61
C SER A 373 4.72 45.00 -26.54
N ILE A 374 5.21 45.33 -25.35
CA ILE A 374 6.34 46.23 -25.14
C ILE A 374 7.69 45.51 -24.96
N GLY A 375 7.75 44.18 -25.21
CA GLY A 375 8.98 43.41 -25.30
C GLY A 375 9.29 42.51 -24.08
N GLY A 376 8.35 42.26 -23.19
CA GLY A 376 8.49 41.30 -22.08
C GLY A 376 9.49 41.70 -20.99
N ASN A 377 9.93 40.73 -20.18
CA ASN A 377 10.81 40.88 -19.00
C ASN A 377 10.37 42.02 -18.07
N CYS A 378 9.14 42.05 -17.71
CA CYS A 378 8.56 43.10 -16.88
C CYS A 378 7.44 42.55 -15.99
N ILE A 379 7.04 43.34 -15.02
CA ILE A 379 5.83 43.05 -14.25
C ILE A 379 4.70 43.98 -14.71
N ALA A 380 3.47 43.50 -14.70
CA ALA A 380 2.29 44.26 -15.07
C ALA A 380 1.18 44.11 -14.03
N PHE A 381 0.62 45.24 -13.62
CA PHE A 381 -0.49 45.26 -12.65
C PHE A 381 -1.45 46.39 -12.99
N LYS A 382 -2.73 46.12 -13.12
CA LYS A 382 -3.78 47.09 -13.46
C LYS A 382 -3.44 47.91 -14.71
N GLU A 383 -2.99 47.25 -15.79
CA GLU A 383 -2.56 47.84 -17.05
C GLU A 383 -1.32 48.73 -16.96
N HIS A 384 -0.75 48.91 -15.77
CA HIS A 384 0.56 49.57 -15.61
C HIS A 384 1.68 48.54 -15.70
N THR A 385 2.71 48.88 -16.46
CA THR A 385 3.91 48.04 -16.64
C THR A 385 5.07 48.64 -15.89
N PHE A 386 5.72 47.82 -15.06
CA PHE A 386 6.88 48.22 -14.30
C PHE A 386 8.11 47.50 -14.85
N ARG A 387 9.11 48.28 -15.26
CA ARG A 387 10.45 47.80 -15.60
C ARG A 387 11.45 48.36 -14.60
N PRO A 388 12.50 47.58 -14.24
CA PRO A 388 13.58 48.12 -13.41
C PRO A 388 14.24 49.33 -14.08
N GLU A 389 14.54 50.35 -13.29
CA GLU A 389 15.30 51.51 -13.74
C GLU A 389 16.69 51.07 -14.22
N GLY A 390 17.02 51.34 -15.50
CA GLY A 390 18.28 50.96 -16.15
C GLY A 390 18.13 49.95 -17.30
N GLU A 391 16.99 49.34 -17.51
CA GLU A 391 16.72 48.43 -18.63
C GLU A 391 15.89 49.10 -19.73
N LYS A 392 16.45 50.17 -20.35
CA LYS A 392 15.83 50.85 -21.51
C LYS A 392 16.00 50.06 -22.79
#